data_75b1ae11eca2c4befea317c7a117c7de
#
_entry.id   75b1ae11eca2c4befea317c7a117c7de
#
_cell.length_a   1.000
_cell.length_b   1.000
_cell.length_c   1.000
_cell.angle_alpha   90.00
_cell.angle_beta   90.00
_cell.angle_gamma   90.00
#
_symmetry.space_group_name_H-M   'P 1'
#
loop_
_entity.id
_entity.type
_entity.pdbx_description
1 polymer ?
#
loop_
_entity_poly.entity_id
_entity_poly.type
_entity_poly.pdbx_seq_one_letter_code
_entity_poly.pdbx_strand_id
1 'polypeptide(L)'
;LVKAPPASGKSRAMMFVALDKLANQGIRKVIVAVPEKTIGRSFNNTVLRNNGFFDDWIVAQRYNLCDTGDEREKCARFLEFLDRKNTNRTLVCTHATLRNAMKQVDNDLTNDCLFGIDEYHHSSADANNGLGELVRRLVNETDAHIMAMTGSYFRGDAVPVMRPEDEQKFLPAINYNYYQQLN
;
A
#
# COMPACT_ATOMS: atom_id res chain seq x y z
N LEU A 1 -10.48 -3.42 -0.51
CA LEU A 1 -9.81 -4.67 -0.16
C LEU A 1 -9.73 -5.60 -1.37
N VAL A 2 -8.56 -6.13 -1.68
CA VAL A 2 -8.34 -7.10 -2.76
C VAL A 2 -7.85 -8.42 -2.16
N LYS A 3 -8.68 -9.45 -2.32
CA LYS A 3 -8.38 -10.83 -1.91
C LYS A 3 -8.09 -11.64 -3.18
N ALA A 4 -6.83 -11.99 -3.41
CA ALA A 4 -6.46 -12.74 -4.60
C ALA A 4 -5.21 -13.60 -4.35
N PRO A 5 -5.09 -14.79 -4.95
CA PRO A 5 -3.98 -15.71 -4.70
C PRO A 5 -2.61 -15.10 -5.03
N PRO A 6 -1.52 -15.69 -4.55
CA PRO A 6 -0.18 -15.37 -5.04
C PRO A 6 -0.11 -15.49 -6.57
N ALA A 7 0.73 -14.67 -7.20
CA ALA A 7 0.92 -14.60 -8.66
C ALA A 7 -0.33 -14.24 -9.49
N SER A 8 -1.44 -13.80 -8.88
CA SER A 8 -2.65 -13.35 -9.58
C SER A 8 -2.56 -11.95 -10.20
N GLY A 9 -1.40 -11.28 -10.12
CA GLY A 9 -1.23 -9.93 -10.66
C GLY A 9 -1.59 -8.79 -9.69
N LYS A 10 -1.73 -9.04 -8.39
CA LYS A 10 -2.08 -8.02 -7.38
C LYS A 10 -1.24 -6.75 -7.47
N SER A 11 0.09 -6.88 -7.57
CA SER A 11 0.98 -5.70 -7.66
C SER A 11 0.70 -4.86 -8.91
N ARG A 12 0.40 -5.50 -10.05
CA ARG A 12 0.00 -4.80 -11.30
C ARG A 12 -1.34 -4.11 -11.15
N ALA A 13 -2.31 -4.75 -10.51
CA ALA A 13 -3.61 -4.16 -10.20
C ALA A 13 -3.46 -2.92 -9.31
N MET A 14 -2.58 -2.99 -8.28
CA MET A 14 -2.29 -1.84 -7.44
C MET A 14 -1.65 -0.70 -8.23
N MET A 15 -0.66 -0.98 -9.08
CA MET A 15 -0.05 0.04 -9.93
C MET A 15 -1.08 0.72 -10.83
N PHE A 16 -1.98 -0.06 -11.46
CA PHE A 16 -3.06 0.48 -12.30
C PHE A 16 -3.97 1.42 -11.50
N VAL A 17 -4.49 0.97 -10.36
CA VAL A 17 -5.37 1.78 -9.51
C VAL A 17 -4.64 3.04 -9.00
N ALA A 18 -3.37 2.91 -8.63
CA ALA A 18 -2.56 4.03 -8.18
C ALA A 18 -2.36 5.09 -9.27
N LEU A 19 -2.04 4.67 -10.50
CA LEU A 19 -1.88 5.56 -11.64
C LEU A 19 -3.20 6.25 -12.00
N ASP A 20 -4.32 5.53 -11.99
CA ASP A 20 -5.64 6.12 -12.23
C ASP A 20 -6.00 7.17 -11.16
N LYS A 21 -5.78 6.87 -9.89
CA LYS A 21 -6.03 7.83 -8.81
C LYS A 21 -5.15 9.08 -8.91
N LEU A 22 -3.89 8.90 -9.29
CA LEU A 22 -2.97 10.02 -9.51
C LEU A 22 -3.37 10.89 -10.73
N ALA A 23 -3.95 10.29 -11.76
CA ALA A 23 -4.31 11.00 -12.98
C ALA A 23 -5.71 11.62 -12.92
N ASN A 24 -6.69 10.91 -12.32
CA ASN A 24 -8.10 11.19 -12.52
C ASN A 24 -8.87 11.48 -11.22
N GLN A 25 -8.31 11.16 -10.03
CA GLN A 25 -9.07 11.20 -8.79
C GLN A 25 -8.48 12.13 -7.71
N GLY A 26 -7.63 13.08 -8.10
CA GLY A 26 -7.12 14.12 -7.19
C GLY A 26 -6.09 13.62 -6.16
N ILE A 27 -5.68 12.36 -6.23
CA ILE A 27 -4.62 11.84 -5.36
C ILE A 27 -3.27 12.44 -5.77
N ARG A 28 -2.56 13.00 -4.80
CA ARG A 28 -1.26 13.62 -5.01
C ARG A 28 -0.10 12.67 -4.82
N LYS A 29 -0.20 11.77 -3.86
CA LYS A 29 0.87 10.84 -3.45
C LYS A 29 0.37 9.41 -3.35
N VAL A 30 1.20 8.48 -3.76
CA VAL A 30 1.00 7.04 -3.57
C VAL A 30 2.12 6.47 -2.72
N ILE A 31 1.77 5.82 -1.64
CA ILE A 31 2.66 5.11 -0.73
C ILE A 31 2.32 3.62 -0.81
N VAL A 32 3.25 2.81 -1.29
CA VAL A 32 3.11 1.34 -1.29
C VAL A 32 3.92 0.76 -0.15
N ALA A 33 3.26 0.04 0.72
CA ALA A 33 3.89 -0.65 1.85
C ALA A 33 3.86 -2.17 1.63
N VAL A 34 5.01 -2.80 1.76
CA VAL A 34 5.23 -4.24 1.60
C VAL A 34 5.72 -4.86 2.90
N PRO A 35 5.46 -6.16 3.16
CA PRO A 35 5.91 -6.79 4.41
C PRO A 35 7.43 -6.83 4.54
N GLU A 36 8.14 -7.13 3.45
CA GLU A 36 9.59 -7.32 3.43
C GLU A 36 10.26 -6.60 2.25
N LYS A 37 11.57 -6.32 2.42
CA LYS A 37 12.39 -5.65 1.40
C LYS A 37 12.38 -6.37 0.05
N THR A 38 12.41 -7.70 0.07
CA THR A 38 12.43 -8.54 -1.14
C THR A 38 11.17 -8.40 -1.99
N ILE A 39 10.03 -8.20 -1.34
CA ILE A 39 8.74 -8.00 -2.01
C ILE A 39 8.65 -6.61 -2.63
N GLY A 40 9.38 -5.63 -2.09
CA GLY A 40 9.50 -4.29 -2.67
C GLY A 40 9.93 -4.28 -4.13
N ARG A 41 10.67 -5.30 -4.57
CA ARG A 41 11.08 -5.46 -5.98
C ARG A 41 9.91 -5.61 -6.94
N SER A 42 8.77 -6.09 -6.49
CA SER A 42 7.54 -6.18 -7.29
C SER A 42 6.99 -4.81 -7.68
N PHE A 43 7.43 -3.75 -6.99
CA PHE A 43 7.03 -2.37 -7.23
C PHE A 43 8.17 -1.49 -7.77
N ASN A 44 9.23 -2.09 -8.32
CA ASN A 44 10.25 -1.36 -9.05
C ASN A 44 9.68 -0.75 -10.34
N ASN A 45 10.42 0.20 -10.91
CA ASN A 45 10.07 0.85 -12.17
C ASN A 45 9.66 -0.18 -13.22
N THR A 46 8.50 0.01 -13.78
CA THR A 46 7.90 -0.96 -14.71
C THR A 46 7.26 -0.22 -15.88
N VAL A 47 7.66 -0.59 -17.09
CA VAL A 47 7.06 -0.11 -18.34
C VAL A 47 5.72 -0.81 -18.50
N LEU A 48 4.63 -0.10 -18.23
CA LEU A 48 3.27 -0.64 -18.27
C LEU A 48 2.53 -0.26 -19.54
N ARG A 49 2.91 0.82 -20.21
CA ARG A 49 2.29 1.27 -21.46
C ARG A 49 2.32 0.20 -22.55
N ASN A 50 3.37 -0.61 -22.61
CA ASN A 50 3.47 -1.74 -23.53
C ASN A 50 2.43 -2.85 -23.28
N ASN A 51 1.77 -2.82 -22.12
CA ASN A 51 0.73 -3.78 -21.72
C ASN A 51 -0.67 -3.12 -21.65
N GLY A 52 -0.87 -2.01 -22.34
CA GLY A 52 -2.17 -1.33 -22.42
C GLY A 52 -2.50 -0.39 -21.25
N PHE A 53 -1.55 -0.11 -20.38
CA PHE A 53 -1.71 0.93 -19.35
C PHE A 53 -1.53 2.32 -19.97
N PHE A 54 -2.18 3.32 -19.39
CA PHE A 54 -2.08 4.71 -19.87
C PHE A 54 -0.79 5.40 -19.42
N ASP A 55 -0.09 4.87 -18.40
CA ASP A 55 1.19 5.41 -17.92
C ASP A 55 2.09 4.30 -17.36
N ASP A 56 3.37 4.64 -17.13
CA ASP A 56 4.37 3.77 -16.56
C ASP A 56 4.46 3.93 -15.04
N TRP A 57 4.77 2.86 -14.33
CA TRP A 57 5.03 2.91 -12.91
C TRP A 57 6.48 3.32 -12.64
N ILE A 58 6.67 4.51 -12.08
CA ILE A 58 7.99 5.09 -11.81
C ILE A 58 8.11 5.44 -10.33
N VAL A 59 9.12 4.90 -9.67
CA VAL A 59 9.53 5.23 -8.31
C VAL A 59 10.95 5.79 -8.37
N ALA A 60 11.15 7.03 -7.95
CA ALA A 60 12.49 7.58 -7.85
C ALA A 60 13.32 6.78 -6.84
N GLN A 61 14.57 6.47 -7.17
CA GLN A 61 15.45 5.65 -6.32
C GLN A 61 15.50 6.15 -4.88
N ARG A 62 15.51 7.47 -4.67
CA ARG A 62 15.47 8.10 -3.35
C ARG A 62 14.25 7.71 -2.51
N TYR A 63 13.12 7.38 -3.16
CA TYR A 63 11.85 7.03 -2.53
C TYR A 63 11.51 5.53 -2.62
N ASN A 64 12.45 4.71 -3.08
CA ASN A 64 12.43 3.27 -2.83
C ASN A 64 13.12 3.00 -1.48
N LEU A 65 12.36 3.03 -0.39
CA LEU A 65 12.87 2.89 0.97
C LEU A 65 13.05 1.42 1.40
N CYS A 66 12.83 0.46 0.48
CA CYS A 66 13.10 -0.95 0.73
C CYS A 66 14.59 -1.29 0.66
N ASP A 67 15.36 -0.59 -0.18
CA ASP A 67 16.69 -1.06 -0.58
C ASP A 67 17.82 -0.56 0.35
N THR A 68 17.79 0.66 0.88
CA THR A 68 18.95 1.27 1.52
C THR A 68 18.62 2.14 2.72
N GLY A 69 19.62 2.33 3.61
CA GLY A 69 19.58 3.24 4.73
C GLY A 69 19.08 2.61 6.04
N ASP A 70 19.39 3.28 7.13
CA ASP A 70 18.83 2.95 8.43
C ASP A 70 17.36 3.44 8.54
N GLU A 71 16.64 2.97 9.54
CA GLU A 71 15.21 3.33 9.71
C GLU A 71 15.00 4.83 9.96
N ARG A 72 15.95 5.52 10.59
CA ARG A 72 15.87 6.96 10.84
C ARG A 72 15.97 7.75 9.54
N GLU A 73 16.90 7.38 8.68
CA GLU A 73 17.05 7.99 7.35
C GLU A 73 15.81 7.74 6.48
N LYS A 74 15.26 6.53 6.51
CA LYS A 74 14.03 6.18 5.79
C LYS A 74 12.83 6.99 6.26
N CYS A 75 12.67 7.14 7.57
CA CYS A 75 11.61 7.99 8.12
C CYS A 75 11.78 9.46 7.67
N ALA A 76 12.99 9.99 7.69
CA ALA A 76 13.25 11.35 7.22
C ALA A 76 12.89 11.53 5.73
N ARG A 77 13.27 10.57 4.87
CA ARG A 77 12.90 10.58 3.44
C ARG A 77 11.38 10.41 3.23
N PHE A 78 10.72 9.64 4.06
CA PHE A 78 9.27 9.49 4.02
C PHE A 78 8.57 10.84 4.32
N LEU A 79 9.01 11.55 5.36
CA LEU A 79 8.49 12.88 5.70
C LEU A 79 8.77 13.90 4.60
N GLU A 80 9.98 13.89 4.04
CA GLU A 80 10.34 14.71 2.87
C GLU A 80 9.43 14.41 1.67
N PHE A 81 9.08 13.15 1.43
CA PHE A 81 8.18 12.76 0.36
C PHE A 81 6.79 13.36 0.54
N LEU A 82 6.26 13.40 1.76
CA LEU A 82 4.94 13.95 2.05
C LEU A 82 4.89 15.49 1.97
N ASP A 83 6.02 16.17 2.02
CA ASP A 83 6.05 17.63 1.86
C ASP A 83 5.31 18.04 0.58
N ARG A 84 4.46 19.05 0.69
CA ARG A 84 3.64 19.57 -0.44
C ARG A 84 4.50 20.13 -1.59
N LYS A 85 5.72 20.56 -1.29
CA LYS A 85 6.68 21.07 -2.30
C LYS A 85 7.36 19.93 -3.08
N ASN A 86 7.33 18.72 -2.56
CA ASN A 86 7.94 17.58 -3.23
C ASN A 86 7.06 17.10 -4.39
N THR A 87 7.64 17.06 -5.59
CA THR A 87 6.93 16.71 -6.84
C THR A 87 6.88 15.21 -7.13
N ASN A 88 7.65 14.38 -6.40
CA ASN A 88 7.59 12.94 -6.57
C ASN A 88 6.23 12.41 -6.11
N ARG A 89 5.67 11.48 -6.87
CA ARG A 89 4.28 11.02 -6.68
C ARG A 89 4.17 9.62 -6.08
N THR A 90 5.26 8.84 -6.09
CA THR A 90 5.27 7.43 -5.70
C THR A 90 6.41 7.13 -4.74
N LEU A 91 6.11 6.38 -3.69
CA LEU A 91 7.06 5.88 -2.70
C LEU A 91 6.77 4.41 -2.40
N VAL A 92 7.82 3.61 -2.24
CA VAL A 92 7.72 2.22 -1.79
C VAL A 92 8.52 2.05 -0.50
N CYS A 93 7.93 1.41 0.50
CA CYS A 93 8.58 1.15 1.79
C CYS A 93 8.13 -0.18 2.40
N THR A 94 8.78 -0.58 3.49
CA THR A 94 8.31 -1.72 4.28
C THR A 94 7.17 -1.31 5.24
N HIS A 95 6.38 -2.28 5.70
CA HIS A 95 5.37 -2.06 6.76
C HIS A 95 5.99 -1.42 8.02
N ALA A 96 7.22 -1.83 8.39
CA ALA A 96 7.94 -1.26 9.53
C ALA A 96 8.26 0.21 9.30
N THR A 97 8.80 0.56 8.15
CA THR A 97 9.12 1.96 7.80
C THR A 97 7.85 2.82 7.76
N LEU A 98 6.77 2.33 7.12
CA LEU A 98 5.48 3.04 7.12
C LEU A 98 5.02 3.34 8.53
N ARG A 99 4.94 2.33 9.38
CA ARG A 99 4.49 2.46 10.76
C ARG A 99 5.32 3.44 11.58
N ASN A 100 6.66 3.39 11.41
CA ASN A 100 7.56 4.27 12.15
C ASN A 100 7.48 5.73 11.67
N ALA A 101 7.44 5.95 10.37
CA ALA A 101 7.31 7.30 9.80
C ALA A 101 5.98 7.94 10.17
N MET A 102 4.88 7.19 10.08
CA MET A 102 3.53 7.70 10.35
C MET A 102 3.27 8.12 11.79
N LYS A 103 4.13 7.76 12.74
CA LYS A 103 4.09 8.31 14.11
C LYS A 103 4.38 9.81 14.18
N GLN A 104 5.02 10.36 13.13
CA GLN A 104 5.45 11.76 13.04
C GLN A 104 4.66 12.54 11.99
N VAL A 105 3.64 11.93 11.37
CA VAL A 105 2.87 12.53 10.28
C VAL A 105 1.53 13.01 10.81
N ASP A 106 1.22 14.27 10.54
CA ASP A 106 -0.10 14.85 10.79
C ASP A 106 -1.12 14.29 9.78
N ASN A 107 -2.34 14.05 10.23
CA ASN A 107 -3.42 13.46 9.43
C ASN A 107 -3.69 14.27 8.15
N ASP A 108 -3.64 15.59 8.20
CA ASP A 108 -3.90 16.48 7.06
C ASP A 108 -2.94 16.27 5.87
N LEU A 109 -1.73 15.78 6.13
CA LEU A 109 -0.76 15.50 5.08
C LEU A 109 -1.09 14.22 4.29
N THR A 110 -2.05 13.43 4.78
CA THR A 110 -2.43 12.14 4.20
C THR A 110 -3.74 12.18 3.42
N ASN A 111 -4.54 13.23 3.53
CA ASN A 111 -5.88 13.32 2.94
C ASN A 111 -5.90 13.14 1.41
N ASP A 112 -4.86 13.57 0.71
CA ASP A 112 -4.69 13.42 -0.73
C ASP A 112 -3.71 12.30 -1.12
N CYS A 113 -3.58 11.29 -0.26
CA CYS A 113 -2.70 10.14 -0.45
C CYS A 113 -3.48 8.85 -0.70
N LEU A 114 -2.88 7.94 -1.50
CA LEU A 114 -3.26 6.54 -1.57
C LEU A 114 -2.23 5.71 -0.80
N PHE A 115 -2.68 4.92 0.15
CA PHE A 115 -1.89 3.89 0.81
C PHE A 115 -2.23 2.52 0.23
N GLY A 116 -1.29 1.96 -0.53
CA GLY A 116 -1.34 0.58 -1.01
C GLY A 116 -0.62 -0.34 -0.03
N ILE A 117 -1.34 -1.27 0.62
CA ILE A 117 -0.76 -2.17 1.62
C ILE A 117 -0.80 -3.59 1.07
N ASP A 118 0.35 -4.09 0.68
CA ASP A 118 0.51 -5.45 0.17
C ASP A 118 0.65 -6.47 1.31
N GLU A 119 0.13 -7.66 1.08
CA GLU A 119 0.11 -8.77 2.05
C GLU A 119 -0.37 -8.32 3.45
N TYR A 120 -1.51 -7.63 3.46
CA TYR A 120 -2.09 -7.02 4.65
C TYR A 120 -2.32 -8.01 5.82
N HIS A 121 -2.49 -9.31 5.52
CA HIS A 121 -2.65 -10.34 6.55
C HIS A 121 -1.42 -10.48 7.49
N HIS A 122 -0.23 -10.12 7.05
CA HIS A 122 0.95 -10.09 7.92
C HIS A 122 0.87 -8.99 8.99
N SER A 123 0.06 -7.96 8.77
CA SER A 123 -0.09 -6.84 9.70
C SER A 123 -1.12 -7.09 10.80
N SER A 124 -2.11 -7.93 10.54
CA SER A 124 -3.15 -8.27 11.52
C SER A 124 -2.71 -9.36 12.52
N ALA A 125 -1.57 -9.99 12.27
CA ALA A 125 -1.10 -11.15 13.00
C ALA A 125 -0.74 -10.89 14.46
N ASP A 126 -0.49 -9.64 14.82
CA ASP A 126 -0.07 -9.27 16.16
C ASP A 126 -1.00 -8.15 16.67
N ALA A 127 -1.68 -8.39 17.80
CA ALA A 127 -2.50 -7.37 18.46
C ALA A 127 -1.65 -6.14 18.87
N ASN A 128 -0.34 -6.32 18.97
CA ASN A 128 0.65 -5.26 19.20
C ASN A 128 1.26 -4.71 17.90
N ASN A 129 0.83 -5.19 16.73
CA ASN A 129 1.37 -4.72 15.47
C ASN A 129 0.66 -3.42 15.05
N GLY A 130 1.27 -2.29 15.35
CA GLY A 130 0.73 -0.94 15.09
C GLY A 130 0.38 -0.61 13.63
N LEU A 131 0.47 -1.57 12.69
CA LEU A 131 -0.02 -1.33 11.32
C LEU A 131 -1.55 -1.42 11.24
N GLY A 132 -2.18 -2.34 11.96
CA GLY A 132 -3.64 -2.40 12.05
C GLY A 132 -4.23 -1.14 12.69
N GLU A 133 -3.58 -0.62 13.73
CA GLU A 133 -3.94 0.67 14.35
C GLU A 133 -3.74 1.84 13.40
N LEU A 134 -2.62 1.87 12.66
CA LEU A 134 -2.37 2.89 11.66
C LEU A 134 -3.44 2.89 10.56
N VAL A 135 -3.77 1.72 10.00
CA VAL A 135 -4.83 1.63 8.98
C VAL A 135 -6.16 2.10 9.54
N ARG A 136 -6.50 1.73 10.77
CA ARG A 136 -7.71 2.18 11.43
C ARG A 136 -7.75 3.70 11.64
N ARG A 137 -6.61 4.31 12.02
CA ARG A 137 -6.46 5.76 12.09
C ARG A 137 -6.71 6.40 10.73
N LEU A 138 -6.05 5.93 9.67
CA LEU A 138 -6.23 6.46 8.32
C LEU A 138 -7.69 6.35 7.85
N VAL A 139 -8.35 5.22 8.09
CA VAL A 139 -9.75 4.99 7.69
C VAL A 139 -10.76 5.86 8.45
N ASN A 140 -10.49 6.19 9.72
CA ASN A 140 -11.45 6.87 10.58
C ASN A 140 -11.21 8.37 10.72
N GLU A 141 -9.98 8.82 10.52
CA GLU A 141 -9.53 10.16 10.88
C GLU A 141 -8.99 10.96 9.70
N THR A 142 -8.98 10.39 8.49
CA THR A 142 -8.44 11.05 7.29
C THR A 142 -9.29 10.75 6.06
N ASP A 143 -9.11 11.55 5.00
CA ASP A 143 -9.68 11.30 3.67
C ASP A 143 -8.72 10.48 2.78
N ALA A 144 -7.71 9.87 3.36
CA ALA A 144 -6.76 9.03 2.62
C ALA A 144 -7.46 7.83 1.96
N HIS A 145 -7.08 7.55 0.73
CA HIS A 145 -7.52 6.33 0.04
C HIS A 145 -6.66 5.15 0.49
N ILE A 146 -7.27 4.00 0.74
CA ILE A 146 -6.55 2.80 1.16
C ILE A 146 -6.90 1.63 0.25
N MET A 147 -5.88 0.96 -0.27
CA MET A 147 -6.00 -0.30 -1.01
C MET A 147 -5.22 -1.39 -0.27
N ALA A 148 -5.92 -2.22 0.48
CA ALA A 148 -5.33 -3.38 1.15
C ALA A 148 -5.42 -4.62 0.25
N MET A 149 -4.32 -5.34 0.10
CA MET A 149 -4.24 -6.58 -0.70
C MET A 149 -3.76 -7.73 0.17
N THR A 150 -4.31 -8.91 -0.07
CA THR A 150 -3.90 -10.13 0.63
C THR A 150 -4.02 -11.37 -0.26
N GLY A 151 -3.04 -12.25 -0.15
CA GLY A 151 -3.06 -13.58 -0.76
C GLY A 151 -3.80 -14.61 0.09
N SER A 152 -3.89 -14.38 1.39
CA SER A 152 -4.63 -15.23 2.34
C SER A 152 -5.53 -14.35 3.18
N TYR A 153 -6.83 -14.61 3.14
CA TYR A 153 -7.78 -13.87 3.96
C TYR A 153 -7.84 -14.39 5.39
N PHE A 154 -7.57 -15.68 5.55
CA PHE A 154 -7.47 -16.31 6.85
C PHE A 154 -6.01 -16.56 7.19
N ARG A 155 -5.62 -16.19 8.37
CA ARG A 155 -4.43 -16.73 9.01
C ARG A 155 -4.69 -18.19 9.28
N GLY A 156 -3.69 -19.02 9.32
CA GLY A 156 -3.87 -20.47 9.52
C GLY A 156 -4.71 -20.90 10.73
N ASP A 157 -5.12 -19.95 11.58
CA ASP A 157 -5.99 -20.09 12.74
C ASP A 157 -7.47 -19.73 12.49
N ALA A 158 -7.88 -19.54 11.24
CA ALA A 158 -9.22 -19.11 10.84
C ALA A 158 -9.65 -17.69 11.31
N VAL A 159 -8.74 -16.90 11.87
CA VAL A 159 -9.02 -15.52 12.28
C VAL A 159 -9.05 -14.61 11.05
N PRO A 160 -10.11 -13.81 10.84
CA PRO A 160 -10.18 -12.85 9.74
C PRO A 160 -9.03 -11.83 9.82
N VAL A 161 -8.49 -11.46 8.66
CA VAL A 161 -7.42 -10.46 8.55
C VAL A 161 -7.87 -9.08 9.00
N MET A 162 -9.16 -8.80 8.91
CA MET A 162 -9.78 -7.55 9.27
C MET A 162 -11.00 -7.81 10.17
N ARG A 163 -11.30 -6.90 11.08
CA ARG A 163 -12.55 -6.96 11.83
C ARG A 163 -13.73 -6.69 10.88
N PRO A 164 -14.91 -7.32 11.10
CA PRO A 164 -16.07 -7.11 10.25
C PRO A 164 -16.47 -5.62 10.09
N GLU A 165 -16.39 -4.85 11.17
CA GLU A 165 -16.68 -3.42 11.17
C GLU A 165 -15.69 -2.60 10.34
N ASP A 166 -14.43 -3.00 10.29
CA ASP A 166 -13.40 -2.36 9.47
C ASP A 166 -13.55 -2.78 8.00
N GLU A 167 -13.88 -4.06 7.74
CA GLU A 167 -14.05 -4.57 6.37
C GLU A 167 -15.19 -3.87 5.62
N GLN A 168 -16.26 -3.51 6.30
CA GLN A 168 -17.39 -2.77 5.70
C GLN A 168 -16.99 -1.42 5.10
N LYS A 169 -15.89 -0.82 5.57
CA LYS A 169 -15.36 0.44 5.04
C LYS A 169 -14.52 0.27 3.77
N PHE A 170 -14.13 -0.97 3.45
CA PHE A 170 -13.34 -1.31 2.25
C PHE A 170 -14.25 -1.82 1.12
N LEU A 171 -15.21 -1.02 0.70
CA LEU A 171 -16.09 -1.37 -0.42
C LEU A 171 -15.69 -0.59 -1.70
N PRO A 172 -15.78 -1.24 -2.87
CA PRO A 172 -16.05 -2.66 -3.10
C PRO A 172 -14.86 -3.56 -2.76
N ALA A 173 -15.12 -4.75 -2.24
CA ALA A 173 -14.12 -5.79 -2.06
C ALA A 173 -14.02 -6.65 -3.33
N ILE A 174 -12.80 -6.84 -3.82
CA ILE A 174 -12.52 -7.77 -4.93
C ILE A 174 -12.08 -9.09 -4.31
N ASN A 175 -12.81 -10.16 -4.62
CA ASN A 175 -12.50 -11.51 -4.18
C ASN A 175 -12.26 -12.38 -5.43
N TYR A 176 -11.00 -12.73 -5.69
CA TYR A 176 -10.58 -13.57 -6.80
C TYR A 176 -9.92 -14.83 -6.22
N ASN A 177 -10.45 -15.98 -6.51
CA ASN A 177 -10.01 -17.24 -5.91
C ASN A 177 -9.23 -18.13 -6.89
N TYR A 178 -8.63 -19.22 -6.37
CA TYR A 178 -7.87 -20.15 -7.20
C TYR A 178 -8.67 -20.81 -8.32
N TYR A 179 -9.95 -21.07 -8.13
CA TYR A 179 -10.80 -21.63 -9.19
C TYR A 179 -10.96 -20.66 -10.36
N GLN A 180 -11.08 -19.38 -10.07
CA GLN A 180 -11.15 -18.34 -11.08
C GLN A 180 -9.81 -18.09 -11.77
N GLN A 181 -8.70 -18.42 -11.11
CA GLN A 181 -7.36 -18.29 -11.69
C GLN A 181 -7.03 -19.43 -12.64
N LEU A 182 -7.62 -20.62 -12.46
CA LEU A 182 -7.31 -21.84 -13.23
C LEU A 182 -8.23 -22.03 -14.43
N ASN A 183 -9.34 -21.32 -14.50
CA ASN A 183 -10.29 -21.31 -15.62
C ASN A 183 -10.10 -20.06 -16.50
#